data_56b55d6ddc1dce8cc746d8eaf3a6de03
#
_entry.id   56b55d6ddc1dce8cc746d8eaf3a6de03
#
_cell.length_a   1.000
_cell.length_b   1.000
_cell.length_c   1.000
_cell.angle_alpha   90.00
_cell.angle_beta   90.00
_cell.angle_gamma   90.00
#
_symmetry.space_group_name_H-M   'P 1'
#
loop_
_entity.id
_entity.type
_entity.pdbx_description
1 polymer ?
#
loop_
_entity_poly.entity_id
_entity_poly.type
_entity_poly.pdbx_seq_one_letter_code
_entity_poly.pdbx_strand_id
1 'polypeptide(L)'
;MDVATWTGHTACLLQQAMRLTNEEFAERLGLSDRTISRWHSSPAMTHRPEVQQILDLAYERAGEAVRRRFALLMRPAEPAVTAQSLRVAIAVVLRGDDVLLVCRRGDGELRWQFPAGMVKPGAAPESVAVQETHGETGVHCTIREQLGERIHPVTGVVASYFLADHLAGEASNRDSLENVDVAWVPRAALTRFIPQDQIFPPILNALEAAA
;
A
#
# COMPACT_ATOMS: atom_id res chain seq x y z
N MET A 1 -3.97 -19.18 27.11
CA MET A 1 -3.63 -19.56 25.71
C MET A 1 -2.75 -20.78 25.85
N ASP A 2 -3.25 -21.93 25.45
CA ASP A 2 -2.48 -23.17 25.54
C ASP A 2 -1.75 -23.36 24.22
N VAL A 3 -0.46 -23.68 24.31
CA VAL A 3 0.35 -24.02 23.12
C VAL A 3 0.06 -25.46 22.79
N ALA A 4 -0.69 -25.73 21.73
CA ALA A 4 -1.08 -27.09 21.37
C ALA A 4 0.14 -27.98 21.03
N THR A 5 1.23 -27.42 20.55
CA THR A 5 2.48 -28.13 20.23
C THR A 5 3.65 -27.15 20.18
N TRP A 6 4.71 -27.46 20.92
CA TRP A 6 5.94 -26.69 20.87
C TRP A 6 6.79 -27.06 19.64
N THR A 7 7.17 -26.05 18.89
CA THR A 7 8.13 -26.13 17.78
C THR A 7 9.40 -25.37 18.16
N GLY A 8 10.46 -25.48 17.35
CA GLY A 8 11.67 -24.67 17.54
C GLY A 8 11.33 -23.17 17.58
N HIS A 9 10.43 -22.71 16.73
CA HIS A 9 9.97 -21.32 16.70
C HIS A 9 9.29 -20.89 18.01
N THR A 10 8.28 -21.63 18.44
CA THR A 10 7.52 -21.26 19.66
C THR A 10 8.34 -21.35 20.92
N ALA A 11 9.30 -22.31 21.00
CA ALA A 11 10.26 -22.38 22.09
C ALA A 11 11.21 -21.18 22.12
N CYS A 12 11.70 -20.70 20.96
CA CYS A 12 12.48 -19.47 20.87
C CYS A 12 11.68 -18.22 21.23
N LEU A 13 10.38 -18.17 20.91
CA LEU A 13 9.51 -17.09 21.37
C LEU A 13 9.34 -17.08 22.89
N LEU A 14 9.29 -18.24 23.54
CA LEU A 14 9.25 -18.35 24.99
C LEU A 14 10.56 -17.83 25.61
N GLN A 15 11.70 -18.22 25.07
CA GLN A 15 13.01 -17.70 25.46
C GLN A 15 13.06 -16.17 25.36
N GLN A 16 12.63 -15.63 24.24
CA GLN A 16 12.57 -14.17 24.01
C GLN A 16 11.62 -13.48 25.00
N ALA A 17 10.47 -14.07 25.29
CA ALA A 17 9.53 -13.55 26.26
C ALA A 17 10.10 -13.52 27.68
N MET A 18 10.96 -14.49 28.01
CA MET A 18 11.70 -14.57 29.26
C MET A 18 12.90 -13.64 29.30
N ARG A 19 13.38 -13.13 28.13
CA ARG A 19 14.58 -12.31 27.97
C ARG A 19 15.86 -13.03 28.44
N LEU A 20 15.96 -14.33 28.15
CA LEU A 20 17.11 -15.17 28.51
C LEU A 20 18.02 -15.38 27.30
N THR A 21 19.33 -15.47 27.57
CA THR A 21 20.31 -15.95 26.57
C THR A 21 20.08 -17.43 26.28
N ASN A 22 20.76 -17.98 25.29
CA ASN A 22 20.69 -19.42 25.01
C ASN A 22 21.18 -20.25 26.22
N GLU A 23 22.26 -19.84 26.82
CA GLU A 23 22.85 -20.52 27.99
C GLU A 23 21.90 -20.50 29.19
N GLU A 24 21.37 -19.34 29.56
CA GLU A 24 20.41 -19.18 30.67
C GLU A 24 19.11 -19.96 30.43
N PHE A 25 18.63 -20.00 29.18
CA PHE A 25 17.43 -20.75 28.82
C PHE A 25 17.68 -22.25 28.85
N ALA A 26 18.84 -22.71 28.36
CA ALA A 26 19.27 -24.10 28.44
C ALA A 26 19.38 -24.57 29.90
N GLU A 27 20.04 -23.81 30.75
CA GLU A 27 20.16 -24.09 32.19
C GLU A 27 18.77 -24.21 32.85
N ARG A 28 17.90 -23.24 32.56
CA ARG A 28 16.53 -23.23 33.10
C ARG A 28 15.70 -24.45 32.72
N LEU A 29 15.90 -24.97 31.53
CA LEU A 29 15.18 -26.15 31.00
C LEU A 29 15.89 -27.47 31.31
N GLY A 30 17.11 -27.43 31.87
CA GLY A 30 17.94 -28.62 32.05
C GLY A 30 18.41 -29.25 30.71
N LEU A 31 18.62 -28.41 29.70
CA LEU A 31 19.05 -28.80 28.35
C LEU A 31 20.44 -28.24 28.04
N SER A 32 21.03 -28.62 26.90
CA SER A 32 22.29 -28.06 26.46
C SER A 32 22.08 -26.80 25.59
N ASP A 33 23.03 -25.84 25.63
CA ASP A 33 23.06 -24.67 24.73
C ASP A 33 22.98 -25.07 23.24
N ARG A 34 23.65 -26.16 22.87
CA ARG A 34 23.56 -26.72 21.52
C ARG A 34 22.12 -27.10 21.11
N THR A 35 21.31 -27.55 22.06
CA THR A 35 19.88 -27.86 21.82
C THR A 35 19.12 -26.59 21.51
N ILE A 36 19.33 -25.53 22.28
CA ILE A 36 18.67 -24.22 22.07
C ILE A 36 19.11 -23.63 20.73
N SER A 37 20.40 -23.64 20.42
CA SER A 37 20.95 -23.15 19.15
C SER A 37 20.35 -23.90 17.93
N ARG A 38 20.08 -25.21 18.07
CA ARG A 38 19.39 -25.98 17.03
C ARG A 38 17.95 -25.54 16.82
N TRP A 39 17.24 -25.11 17.86
CA TRP A 39 15.87 -24.60 17.73
C TRP A 39 15.81 -23.31 16.89
N HIS A 40 16.79 -22.42 17.08
CA HIS A 40 16.94 -21.24 16.23
C HIS A 40 17.22 -21.57 14.77
N SER A 41 18.04 -22.62 14.52
CA SER A 41 18.38 -23.05 13.16
C SER A 41 17.28 -23.86 12.46
N SER A 42 16.35 -24.44 13.23
CA SER A 42 15.29 -25.33 12.73
C SER A 42 13.93 -24.97 13.35
N PRO A 43 13.37 -23.80 13.04
CA PRO A 43 12.19 -23.26 13.72
C PRO A 43 10.92 -24.12 13.52
N ALA A 44 10.82 -24.86 12.43
CA ALA A 44 9.67 -25.73 12.14
C ALA A 44 9.74 -27.10 12.82
N MET A 45 10.87 -27.45 13.48
CA MET A 45 10.99 -28.76 14.11
C MET A 45 10.02 -28.91 15.29
N THR A 46 9.36 -30.04 15.37
CA THR A 46 8.53 -30.42 16.52
C THR A 46 9.38 -31.14 17.53
N HIS A 47 9.18 -30.83 18.80
CA HIS A 47 9.94 -31.43 19.89
C HIS A 47 9.36 -32.78 20.33
N ARG A 48 10.24 -33.64 20.92
CA ARG A 48 9.83 -34.90 21.52
C ARG A 48 8.94 -34.63 22.75
N PRO A 49 8.11 -35.62 23.17
CA PRO A 49 7.17 -35.44 24.27
C PRO A 49 7.82 -34.91 25.57
N GLU A 50 9.03 -35.36 25.89
CA GLU A 50 9.72 -34.94 27.09
C GLU A 50 10.08 -33.44 27.06
N VAL A 51 10.47 -32.94 25.89
CA VAL A 51 10.78 -31.52 25.69
C VAL A 51 9.51 -30.67 25.66
N GLN A 52 8.42 -31.20 25.11
CA GLN A 52 7.10 -30.57 25.18
C GLN A 52 6.71 -30.31 26.63
N GLN A 53 6.81 -31.34 27.50
CA GLN A 53 6.48 -31.22 28.92
C GLN A 53 7.39 -30.22 29.67
N ILE A 54 8.69 -30.19 29.35
CA ILE A 54 9.63 -29.24 29.95
C ILE A 54 9.22 -27.80 29.58
N LEU A 55 8.83 -27.54 28.32
CA LEU A 55 8.40 -26.25 27.85
C LEU A 55 7.04 -25.83 28.43
N ASP A 56 6.09 -26.76 28.55
CA ASP A 56 4.82 -26.54 29.24
C ASP A 56 5.05 -26.09 30.67
N LEU A 57 5.87 -26.84 31.44
CA LEU A 57 6.19 -26.51 32.81
C LEU A 57 6.94 -25.15 32.93
N ALA A 58 7.82 -24.84 32.01
CA ALA A 58 8.52 -23.56 31.98
C ALA A 58 7.58 -22.40 31.74
N TYR A 59 6.60 -22.59 30.83
CA TYR A 59 5.56 -21.60 30.53
C TYR A 59 4.56 -21.43 31.70
N GLU A 60 4.10 -22.51 32.31
CA GLU A 60 3.19 -22.48 33.48
C GLU A 60 3.82 -21.76 34.67
N ARG A 61 5.10 -21.99 34.92
CA ARG A 61 5.88 -21.35 36.01
C ARG A 61 6.30 -19.92 35.68
N ALA A 62 6.11 -19.48 34.43
CA ALA A 62 6.45 -18.13 34.02
C ALA A 62 5.49 -17.10 34.66
N GLY A 63 6.04 -15.99 35.11
CA GLY A 63 5.25 -14.88 35.64
C GLY A 63 4.31 -14.28 34.59
N GLU A 64 3.25 -13.62 35.03
CA GLU A 64 2.22 -13.03 34.17
C GLU A 64 2.82 -12.11 33.07
N ALA A 65 3.85 -11.32 33.40
CA ALA A 65 4.52 -10.45 32.46
C ALA A 65 5.20 -11.21 31.31
N VAL A 66 5.75 -12.41 31.59
CA VAL A 66 6.34 -13.29 30.56
C VAL A 66 5.25 -13.86 29.68
N ARG A 67 4.17 -14.40 30.27
CA ARG A 67 3.04 -14.96 29.55
C ARG A 67 2.38 -13.92 28.64
N ARG A 68 2.25 -12.67 29.11
CA ARG A 68 1.74 -11.57 28.29
C ARG A 68 2.65 -11.26 27.10
N ARG A 69 3.98 -11.18 27.30
CA ARG A 69 4.93 -10.97 26.20
C ARG A 69 4.91 -12.14 25.22
N PHE A 70 4.89 -13.37 25.71
CA PHE A 70 4.79 -14.55 24.87
C PHE A 70 3.52 -14.54 24.00
N ALA A 71 2.36 -14.22 24.59
CA ALA A 71 1.10 -14.10 23.86
C ALA A 71 1.15 -13.02 22.78
N LEU A 72 1.86 -11.91 23.01
CA LEU A 72 2.09 -10.88 21.99
C LEU A 72 2.98 -11.39 20.84
N LEU A 73 4.05 -12.13 21.18
CA LEU A 73 4.96 -12.70 20.18
C LEU A 73 4.32 -13.83 19.37
N MET A 74 3.40 -14.58 19.97
CA MET A 74 2.62 -15.63 19.33
C MET A 74 1.49 -15.12 18.42
N ARG A 75 1.13 -13.83 18.51
CA ARG A 75 0.20 -13.28 17.52
C ARG A 75 0.82 -13.48 16.15
N PRO A 76 0.07 -14.02 15.18
CA PRO A 76 0.50 -13.92 13.80
C PRO A 76 0.91 -12.46 13.61
N ALA A 77 2.10 -12.20 13.07
CA ALA A 77 2.39 -10.86 12.58
C ALA A 77 1.16 -10.48 11.76
N GLU A 78 0.42 -9.47 12.21
CA GLU A 78 -0.56 -8.85 11.31
C GLU A 78 0.23 -8.68 10.03
N PRO A 79 -0.30 -9.16 8.88
CA PRO A 79 0.44 -9.08 7.64
C PRO A 79 1.02 -7.68 7.64
N ALA A 80 2.35 -7.59 7.66
CA ALA A 80 3.04 -6.32 7.78
C ALA A 80 2.26 -5.44 6.84
N VAL A 81 1.64 -4.36 7.34
CA VAL A 81 0.98 -3.41 6.46
C VAL A 81 2.12 -3.03 5.56
N THR A 82 2.20 -3.76 4.46
CA THR A 82 3.18 -3.52 3.41
C THR A 82 2.91 -2.07 3.14
N ALA A 83 3.86 -1.20 3.45
CA ALA A 83 3.68 0.23 3.29
C ALA A 83 3.06 0.34 1.91
N GLN A 84 1.72 0.50 1.88
CA GLN A 84 0.98 0.39 0.63
C GLN A 84 1.59 1.54 -0.16
N SER A 85 2.32 1.19 -1.19
CA SER A 85 2.91 2.19 -2.07
C SER A 85 1.76 3.12 -2.41
N LEU A 86 1.91 4.40 -2.06
CA LEU A 86 0.91 5.41 -2.35
C LEU A 86 0.44 5.21 -3.77
N ARG A 87 -0.85 4.99 -3.94
CA ARG A 87 -1.47 4.79 -5.26
C ARG A 87 -2.31 6.00 -5.58
N VAL A 88 -2.23 6.42 -6.84
CA VAL A 88 -3.00 7.54 -7.38
C VAL A 88 -3.80 7.04 -8.58
N ALA A 89 -5.07 7.42 -8.66
CA ALA A 89 -5.92 7.19 -9.81
C ALA A 89 -6.05 8.48 -10.61
N ILE A 90 -5.84 8.42 -11.92
CA ILE A 90 -5.78 9.56 -12.83
C ILE A 90 -6.81 9.36 -13.93
N ALA A 91 -7.67 10.36 -14.15
CA ALA A 91 -8.67 10.34 -15.21
C ALA A 91 -8.24 11.23 -16.38
N VAL A 92 -8.18 10.65 -17.57
CA VAL A 92 -8.05 11.36 -18.84
C VAL A 92 -9.46 11.51 -19.43
N VAL A 93 -10.12 12.64 -19.14
CA VAL A 93 -11.52 12.86 -19.48
C VAL A 93 -11.62 13.56 -20.83
N LEU A 94 -12.38 12.98 -21.76
CA LEU A 94 -12.62 13.51 -23.10
C LEU A 94 -14.01 14.16 -23.21
N ARG A 95 -14.07 15.30 -23.90
CA ARG A 95 -15.28 15.95 -24.38
C ARG A 95 -15.06 16.39 -25.84
N GLY A 96 -15.48 15.52 -26.78
CA GLY A 96 -15.12 15.69 -28.19
C GLY A 96 -13.61 15.72 -28.40
N ASP A 97 -13.09 16.81 -28.93
CA ASP A 97 -11.65 16.98 -29.16
C ASP A 97 -10.89 17.60 -27.97
N ASP A 98 -11.57 17.86 -26.88
CA ASP A 98 -10.96 18.46 -25.69
C ASP A 98 -10.65 17.43 -24.61
N VAL A 99 -9.58 17.69 -23.85
CA VAL A 99 -9.15 16.93 -22.68
C VAL A 99 -9.25 17.84 -21.44
N LEU A 100 -9.76 17.31 -20.34
CA LEU A 100 -9.87 18.05 -19.07
C LEU A 100 -8.52 18.06 -18.35
N LEU A 101 -8.08 19.24 -17.96
CA LEU A 101 -6.88 19.45 -17.13
C LEU A 101 -7.19 20.30 -15.92
N VAL A 102 -6.43 20.08 -14.85
CA VAL A 102 -6.36 20.91 -13.66
C VAL A 102 -4.98 21.55 -13.57
N CYS A 103 -4.92 22.80 -13.12
CA CYS A 103 -3.67 23.51 -12.90
C CYS A 103 -3.37 23.54 -11.41
N ARG A 104 -2.41 22.77 -10.96
CA ARG A 104 -2.01 22.73 -9.55
C ARG A 104 -1.17 23.91 -9.13
N ARG A 105 -1.38 24.32 -7.90
CA ARG A 105 -0.51 25.27 -7.19
C ARG A 105 0.77 24.54 -6.80
N GLY A 106 1.91 24.92 -7.39
CA GLY A 106 3.24 24.40 -7.07
C GLY A 106 4.12 25.44 -6.38
N ASP A 107 5.35 25.09 -6.07
CA ASP A 107 6.37 25.97 -5.46
C ASP A 107 6.89 27.01 -6.48
N GLY A 108 6.02 27.92 -6.93
CA GLY A 108 6.32 29.00 -7.86
C GLY A 108 6.07 28.71 -9.33
N GLU A 109 5.76 27.48 -9.72
CA GLU A 109 5.40 27.09 -11.09
C GLU A 109 3.98 26.55 -11.17
N LEU A 110 3.21 26.98 -12.17
CA LEU A 110 1.90 26.42 -12.51
C LEU A 110 2.11 25.08 -13.22
N ARG A 111 1.53 24.01 -12.70
CA ARG A 111 1.65 22.68 -13.30
C ARG A 111 0.29 22.17 -13.72
N TRP A 112 0.13 22.00 -15.02
CA TRP A 112 -1.04 21.37 -15.60
C TRP A 112 -0.92 19.85 -15.53
N GLN A 113 -2.00 19.19 -15.14
CA GLN A 113 -2.08 17.73 -15.07
C GLN A 113 -3.51 17.25 -15.28
N PHE A 114 -3.69 15.95 -15.45
CA PHE A 114 -5.01 15.33 -15.43
C PHE A 114 -5.55 15.31 -13.99
N PRO A 115 -6.88 15.37 -13.79
CA PRO A 115 -7.51 15.16 -12.49
C PRO A 115 -7.06 13.85 -11.85
N ALA A 116 -6.71 13.88 -10.57
CA ALA A 116 -6.10 12.73 -9.92
C ALA A 116 -6.34 12.73 -8.40
N GLY A 117 -6.58 11.55 -7.83
CA GLY A 117 -6.74 11.39 -6.41
C GLY A 117 -6.05 10.18 -5.81
N MET A 118 -5.84 10.25 -4.49
CA MET A 118 -5.18 9.19 -3.75
C MET A 118 -6.13 8.00 -3.51
N VAL A 119 -5.71 6.82 -3.90
CA VAL A 119 -6.46 5.59 -3.69
C VAL A 119 -6.24 5.09 -2.26
N LYS A 120 -7.26 5.22 -1.43
CA LYS A 120 -7.26 4.69 -0.05
C LYS A 120 -7.35 3.16 -0.06
N PRO A 121 -6.84 2.48 0.99
CA PRO A 121 -6.97 1.04 1.13
C PRO A 121 -8.42 0.56 0.96
N GLY A 122 -8.62 -0.41 0.07
CA GLY A 122 -9.95 -0.98 -0.21
C GLY A 122 -10.80 -0.20 -1.21
N ALA A 123 -10.37 1.00 -1.64
CA ALA A 123 -11.07 1.75 -2.69
C ALA A 123 -10.69 1.23 -4.09
N ALA A 124 -11.66 1.18 -4.99
CA ALA A 124 -11.44 0.87 -6.40
C ALA A 124 -10.84 2.10 -7.10
N PRO A 125 -9.68 1.98 -7.79
CA PRO A 125 -9.04 3.13 -8.44
C PRO A 125 -9.95 3.86 -9.46
N GLU A 126 -10.78 3.12 -10.21
CA GLU A 126 -11.73 3.71 -11.16
C GLU A 126 -12.72 4.64 -10.46
N SER A 127 -13.25 4.19 -9.32
CA SER A 127 -14.21 4.99 -8.54
C SER A 127 -13.55 6.24 -7.98
N VAL A 128 -12.30 6.15 -7.55
CA VAL A 128 -11.52 7.31 -7.08
C VAL A 128 -11.29 8.29 -8.22
N ALA A 129 -10.89 7.83 -9.42
CA ALA A 129 -10.68 8.69 -10.58
C ALA A 129 -11.94 9.51 -10.94
N VAL A 130 -13.11 8.87 -10.91
CA VAL A 130 -14.41 9.55 -11.17
C VAL A 130 -14.75 10.54 -10.07
N GLN A 131 -14.60 10.16 -8.79
CA GLN A 131 -14.92 11.00 -7.64
C GLN A 131 -14.03 12.25 -7.57
N GLU A 132 -12.72 12.07 -7.76
CA GLU A 132 -11.75 13.17 -7.74
C GLU A 132 -11.96 14.12 -8.92
N THR A 133 -12.23 13.59 -10.12
CA THR A 133 -12.60 14.42 -11.27
C THR A 133 -13.77 15.33 -10.93
N HIS A 134 -14.85 14.77 -10.35
CA HIS A 134 -15.99 15.58 -9.95
C HIS A 134 -15.67 16.54 -8.81
N GLY A 135 -14.93 16.08 -7.81
CA GLY A 135 -14.53 16.91 -6.65
C GLY A 135 -13.67 18.10 -7.04
N GLU A 136 -12.68 17.91 -7.90
CA GLU A 136 -11.76 18.95 -8.34
C GLU A 136 -12.36 19.91 -9.37
N THR A 137 -13.19 19.35 -10.29
CA THR A 137 -13.56 20.07 -11.52
C THR A 137 -15.05 20.31 -11.72
N GLY A 138 -15.92 19.63 -10.97
CA GLY A 138 -17.37 19.65 -11.19
C GLY A 138 -17.85 18.82 -12.38
N VAL A 139 -16.96 18.20 -13.11
CA VAL A 139 -17.28 17.39 -14.27
C VAL A 139 -17.66 15.97 -13.85
N HIS A 140 -18.78 15.49 -14.35
CA HIS A 140 -19.16 14.07 -14.25
C HIS A 140 -18.64 13.31 -15.46
N CYS A 141 -17.99 12.18 -15.21
CA CYS A 141 -17.45 11.32 -16.26
C CYS A 141 -17.75 9.84 -16.00
N THR A 142 -17.58 9.01 -17.03
CA THR A 142 -17.62 7.56 -16.92
C THR A 142 -16.35 6.97 -17.47
N ILE A 143 -15.81 5.95 -16.81
CA ILE A 143 -14.62 5.25 -17.30
C ILE A 143 -14.99 4.47 -18.56
N ARG A 144 -14.20 4.67 -19.63
CA ARG A 144 -14.27 3.91 -20.87
C ARG A 144 -13.37 2.68 -20.81
N GLU A 145 -12.12 2.89 -20.39
CA GLU A 145 -11.11 1.84 -20.29
C GLU A 145 -9.96 2.21 -19.34
N GLN A 146 -9.24 1.20 -18.87
CA GLN A 146 -8.00 1.37 -18.15
C GLN A 146 -6.83 1.40 -19.14
N LEU A 147 -6.03 2.48 -19.10
CA LEU A 147 -4.86 2.67 -19.98
C LEU A 147 -3.60 1.98 -19.45
N GLY A 148 -3.60 1.56 -18.18
CA GLY A 148 -2.51 0.88 -17.52
C GLY A 148 -2.02 1.55 -16.24
N GLU A 149 -0.91 1.05 -15.74
CA GLU A 149 -0.27 1.55 -14.52
C GLU A 149 1.21 1.80 -14.76
N ARG A 150 1.78 2.79 -14.08
CA ARG A 150 3.24 3.00 -14.02
C ARG A 150 3.64 3.58 -12.67
N ILE A 151 4.93 3.48 -12.36
CA ILE A 151 5.53 4.34 -11.32
C ILE A 151 5.66 5.74 -11.92
N HIS A 152 5.05 6.73 -11.26
CA HIS A 152 5.08 8.11 -11.74
C HIS A 152 6.52 8.66 -11.66
N PRO A 153 7.09 9.18 -12.75
CA PRO A 153 8.51 9.50 -12.84
C PRO A 153 8.96 10.59 -11.87
N VAL A 154 8.06 11.50 -11.51
CA VAL A 154 8.39 12.64 -10.62
C VAL A 154 8.13 12.28 -9.14
N THR A 155 7.02 11.59 -8.84
CA THR A 155 6.59 11.36 -7.46
C THR A 155 6.94 9.98 -6.90
N GLY A 156 7.31 9.02 -7.76
CA GLY A 156 7.61 7.63 -7.37
C GLY A 156 6.38 6.83 -6.90
N VAL A 157 5.17 7.39 -7.00
CA VAL A 157 3.92 6.68 -6.64
C VAL A 157 3.43 5.81 -7.78
N VAL A 158 2.69 4.75 -7.45
CA VAL A 158 2.01 3.93 -8.47
C VAL A 158 0.79 4.70 -8.97
N ALA A 159 0.76 5.03 -10.26
CA ALA A 159 -0.32 5.75 -10.90
C ALA A 159 -1.09 4.82 -11.85
N SER A 160 -2.41 4.69 -11.63
CA SER A 160 -3.35 3.98 -12.50
C SER A 160 -4.07 5.01 -13.38
N TYR A 161 -4.05 4.82 -14.69
CA TYR A 161 -4.59 5.75 -15.67
C TYR A 161 -5.85 5.20 -16.33
N PHE A 162 -6.87 6.04 -16.44
CA PHE A 162 -8.16 5.69 -17.01
C PHE A 162 -8.57 6.69 -18.08
N LEU A 163 -9.00 6.21 -19.25
CA LEU A 163 -9.70 7.02 -20.23
C LEU A 163 -11.16 7.10 -19.82
N ALA A 164 -11.72 8.31 -19.86
CA ALA A 164 -13.10 8.56 -19.44
C ALA A 164 -13.80 9.50 -20.41
N ASP A 165 -15.11 9.36 -20.48
CA ASP A 165 -15.99 10.22 -21.27
C ASP A 165 -16.70 11.23 -20.37
N HIS A 166 -16.77 12.48 -20.81
CA HIS A 166 -17.62 13.50 -20.20
C HIS A 166 -19.09 13.09 -20.30
N LEU A 167 -19.81 13.17 -19.18
CA LEU A 167 -21.25 12.92 -19.13
C LEU A 167 -22.04 14.21 -18.95
N ALA A 168 -21.62 15.05 -17.99
CA ALA A 168 -22.32 16.27 -17.62
C ALA A 168 -21.41 17.17 -16.79
N GLY A 169 -21.86 18.41 -16.55
CA GLY A 169 -21.18 19.41 -15.71
C GLY A 169 -20.22 20.28 -16.51
N GLU A 170 -20.12 21.54 -16.10
CA GLU A 170 -19.16 22.48 -16.64
C GLU A 170 -17.90 22.48 -15.78
N ALA A 171 -16.74 22.56 -16.46
CA ALA A 171 -15.45 22.63 -15.79
C ALA A 171 -15.32 23.91 -14.96
N SER A 172 -15.09 23.72 -13.68
CA SER A 172 -14.90 24.83 -12.72
C SER A 172 -13.94 24.36 -11.63
N ASN A 173 -13.09 25.25 -11.14
CA ASN A 173 -12.20 24.93 -10.02
C ASN A 173 -13.02 24.79 -8.72
N ARG A 174 -13.21 23.58 -8.26
CA ARG A 174 -13.91 23.25 -7.00
C ARG A 174 -12.97 23.00 -5.83
N ASP A 175 -11.70 22.79 -6.11
CA ASP A 175 -10.64 22.64 -5.11
C ASP A 175 -9.64 23.80 -5.19
N SER A 176 -10.06 24.97 -4.75
CA SER A 176 -9.24 26.17 -4.76
C SER A 176 -8.04 26.13 -3.79
N LEU A 177 -7.96 25.12 -2.91
CA LEU A 177 -6.82 24.93 -2.01
C LEU A 177 -5.64 24.29 -2.76
N GLU A 178 -5.90 23.29 -3.60
CA GLU A 178 -4.88 22.58 -4.35
C GLU A 178 -4.72 23.11 -5.77
N ASN A 179 -5.80 23.54 -6.42
CA ASN A 179 -5.82 23.97 -7.81
C ASN A 179 -6.01 25.48 -7.95
N VAL A 180 -5.42 26.06 -8.98
CA VAL A 180 -5.60 27.46 -9.38
C VAL A 180 -6.57 27.62 -10.54
N ASP A 181 -6.66 26.61 -11.42
CA ASP A 181 -7.50 26.66 -12.62
C ASP A 181 -7.91 25.26 -13.09
N VAL A 182 -8.96 25.20 -13.90
CA VAL A 182 -9.47 24.00 -14.57
C VAL A 182 -9.84 24.37 -15.98
N ALA A 183 -9.37 23.62 -16.98
CA ALA A 183 -9.62 23.93 -18.38
C ALA A 183 -9.87 22.70 -19.25
N TRP A 184 -10.72 22.86 -20.25
CA TRP A 184 -10.78 21.99 -21.41
C TRP A 184 -9.73 22.44 -22.42
N VAL A 185 -8.83 21.55 -22.79
CA VAL A 185 -7.69 21.81 -23.68
C VAL A 185 -7.81 20.96 -24.92
N PRO A 186 -7.71 21.51 -26.14
CA PRO A 186 -7.68 20.70 -27.36
C PRO A 186 -6.59 19.63 -27.30
N ARG A 187 -6.91 18.38 -27.66
CA ARG A 187 -5.93 17.26 -27.70
C ARG A 187 -4.66 17.63 -28.44
N ALA A 188 -4.78 18.32 -29.55
CA ALA A 188 -3.64 18.77 -30.35
C ALA A 188 -2.73 19.78 -29.64
N ALA A 189 -3.23 20.43 -28.58
CA ALA A 189 -2.46 21.38 -27.78
C ALA A 189 -1.96 20.81 -26.44
N LEU A 190 -2.26 19.55 -26.11
CA LEU A 190 -1.96 18.92 -24.82
C LEU A 190 -0.48 19.08 -24.43
N THR A 191 0.44 18.87 -25.36
CA THR A 191 1.88 18.95 -25.11
C THR A 191 2.40 20.36 -24.82
N ARG A 192 1.59 21.40 -24.99
CA ARG A 192 1.88 22.77 -24.54
C ARG A 192 1.62 22.96 -23.03
N PHE A 193 0.80 22.10 -22.46
CA PHE A 193 0.40 22.13 -21.03
C PHE A 193 1.16 21.11 -20.22
N ILE A 194 1.32 19.89 -20.76
CA ILE A 194 2.05 18.78 -20.11
C ILE A 194 3.17 18.37 -21.06
N PRO A 195 4.46 18.47 -20.65
CA PRO A 195 5.57 18.00 -21.47
C PRO A 195 5.39 16.56 -21.93
N GLN A 196 5.70 16.28 -23.20
CA GLN A 196 5.44 14.98 -23.83
C GLN A 196 6.11 13.80 -23.09
N ASP A 197 7.30 14.02 -22.55
CA ASP A 197 8.08 13.04 -21.78
C ASP A 197 7.44 12.72 -20.41
N GLN A 198 6.56 13.57 -19.92
CA GLN A 198 5.80 13.36 -18.70
C GLN A 198 4.47 12.65 -18.94
N ILE A 199 3.95 12.66 -20.16
CA ILE A 199 2.71 11.96 -20.51
C ILE A 199 2.98 10.45 -20.59
N PHE A 200 2.12 9.65 -19.95
CA PHE A 200 2.18 8.19 -20.06
C PHE A 200 1.86 7.77 -21.51
N PRO A 201 2.75 7.05 -22.23
CA PRO A 201 2.57 6.78 -23.67
C PRO A 201 1.20 6.20 -24.06
N PRO A 202 0.57 5.27 -23.30
CA PRO A 202 -0.76 4.79 -23.61
C PRO A 202 -1.84 5.88 -23.68
N ILE A 203 -1.66 7.02 -22.99
CA ILE A 203 -2.59 8.16 -23.11
C ILE A 203 -2.53 8.74 -24.53
N LEU A 204 -1.33 8.96 -25.07
CA LEU A 204 -1.18 9.52 -26.42
C LEU A 204 -1.82 8.59 -27.46
N ASN A 205 -1.56 7.28 -27.34
CA ASN A 205 -2.16 6.28 -28.24
C ASN A 205 -3.70 6.28 -28.15
N ALA A 206 -4.26 6.37 -26.95
CA ALA A 206 -5.70 6.42 -26.76
C ALA A 206 -6.33 7.70 -27.30
N LEU A 207 -5.65 8.84 -27.15
CA LEU A 207 -6.10 10.13 -27.70
C LEU A 207 -6.06 10.16 -29.24
N GLU A 208 -5.09 9.49 -29.87
CA GLU A 208 -5.02 9.32 -31.33
C GLU A 208 -6.12 8.38 -31.82
N ALA A 209 -6.40 7.27 -31.13
CA ALA A 209 -7.42 6.32 -31.52
C ALA A 209 -8.86 6.84 -31.34
N ALA A 210 -9.07 7.83 -30.47
CA ALA A 210 -10.36 8.46 -30.22
C ALA A 210 -10.66 9.66 -31.16
N ALA A 211 -9.79 9.91 -32.16
CA ALA A 211 -9.88 11.03 -33.11
C ALA A 211 -10.90 10.78 -34.22
#